data_08d1b939eed2983ee6df5bc97312c793
#
_entry.id   08d1b939eed2983ee6df5bc97312c793
#
_cell.length_a   1.000
_cell.length_b   1.000
_cell.length_c   1.000
_cell.angle_alpha   90.00
_cell.angle_beta   90.00
_cell.angle_gamma   90.00
#
_symmetry.space_group_name_H-M   'P 1'
#
loop_
_entity.id
_entity.type
_entity.pdbx_description
1 polymer ?
#
loop_
_entity_poly.entity_id
_entity_poly.type
_entity_poly.pdbx_seq_one_letter_code
_entity_poly.pdbx_strand_id
1 'polypeptide(L)'
;IPTTLSNADLFPTENFIRSMDKVKARYGKSYPHLIVCPNKIPFGQKDFSLMAERLKNHDVVIGPPLRDLASVRHFYNGKAENWEKKTNTNAQTDFKQFGSFIEKFVLYEELDKIYSKNDVPRNVVPIR
;
A
#
# COMPACT_ATOMS: atom_id res chain seq x y z
N ILE A 1 0.73 -6.12 0.72
CA ILE A 1 0.81 -6.73 2.07
C ILE A 1 0.04 -5.87 3.04
N PRO A 2 -1.16 -6.25 3.46
CA PRO A 2 -1.88 -5.53 4.51
C PRO A 2 -1.24 -5.79 5.87
N THR A 3 -1.12 -4.77 6.70
CA THR A 3 -0.61 -4.88 8.06
C THR A 3 -1.20 -3.80 8.96
N THR A 4 -1.39 -4.13 10.24
CA THR A 4 -1.71 -3.11 11.24
C THR A 4 -0.43 -2.45 11.76
N LEU A 5 -0.55 -1.50 12.68
CA LEU A 5 0.60 -0.89 13.34
C LEU A 5 1.09 -1.68 14.57
N SER A 6 0.45 -2.80 14.89
CA SER A 6 0.87 -3.62 16.03
C SER A 6 2.15 -4.39 15.73
N ASN A 7 2.96 -4.62 16.74
CA ASN A 7 4.16 -5.46 16.61
C ASN A 7 3.82 -6.89 16.20
N ALA A 8 2.65 -7.40 16.61
CA ALA A 8 2.18 -8.73 16.26
C ALA A 8 2.03 -8.90 14.73
N ASP A 9 1.67 -7.84 14.02
CA ASP A 9 1.50 -7.86 12.57
C ASP A 9 2.75 -7.34 11.82
N LEU A 10 3.42 -6.34 12.36
CA LEU A 10 4.62 -5.76 11.74
C LEU A 10 5.78 -6.76 11.69
N PHE A 11 5.96 -7.55 12.73
CA PHE A 11 7.07 -8.53 12.79
C PHE A 11 6.95 -9.61 11.71
N PRO A 12 5.80 -10.30 11.53
CA PRO A 12 5.62 -11.24 10.43
C PRO A 12 5.72 -10.58 9.05
N THR A 13 5.23 -9.35 8.91
CA THR A 13 5.34 -8.58 7.67
C THR A 13 6.80 -8.33 7.31
N GLU A 14 7.61 -7.89 8.25
CA GLU A 14 9.04 -7.68 8.03
C GLU A 14 9.76 -8.98 7.67
N ASN A 15 9.43 -10.09 8.34
CA ASN A 15 10.00 -11.40 8.01
C ASN A 15 9.64 -11.84 6.59
N PHE A 16 8.41 -11.62 6.16
CA PHE A 16 7.99 -11.89 4.79
C PHE A 16 8.79 -11.06 3.79
N ILE A 17 8.97 -9.76 4.04
CA ILE A 17 9.74 -8.87 3.19
C ILE A 17 11.19 -9.36 3.08
N ARG A 18 11.82 -9.74 4.18
CA ARG A 18 13.19 -10.31 4.17
C ARG A 18 13.27 -11.58 3.33
N SER A 19 12.28 -12.44 3.42
CA SER A 19 12.21 -13.65 2.59
C SER A 19 12.12 -13.30 1.10
N MET A 20 11.33 -12.29 0.75
CA MET A 20 11.22 -11.82 -0.63
C MET A 20 12.49 -11.14 -1.13
N ASP A 21 13.20 -10.41 -0.28
CA ASP A 21 14.50 -9.83 -0.62
C ASP A 21 15.51 -10.92 -1.01
N LYS A 22 15.53 -12.04 -0.29
CA LYS A 22 16.37 -13.20 -0.61
C LYS A 22 15.98 -13.83 -1.94
N VAL A 23 14.69 -13.93 -2.23
CA VAL A 23 14.20 -14.46 -3.53
C VAL A 23 14.62 -13.53 -4.67
N LYS A 24 14.44 -12.23 -4.51
CA LYS A 24 14.86 -11.24 -5.52
C LYS A 24 16.36 -11.32 -5.78
N ALA A 25 17.19 -11.36 -4.74
CA ALA A 25 18.63 -11.47 -4.86
C ALA A 25 19.06 -12.76 -5.59
N ARG A 26 18.43 -13.88 -5.27
CA ARG A 26 18.73 -15.19 -5.88
C ARG A 26 18.45 -15.22 -7.38
N TYR A 27 17.39 -14.56 -7.82
CA TYR A 27 16.99 -14.56 -9.23
C TYR A 27 17.44 -13.32 -10.00
N GLY A 28 18.17 -12.41 -9.35
CA GLY A 28 18.66 -11.19 -9.99
C GLY A 28 17.55 -10.25 -10.48
N LYS A 29 16.40 -10.26 -9.82
CA LYS A 29 15.22 -9.49 -10.23
C LYS A 29 14.85 -8.45 -9.18
N SER A 30 14.39 -7.29 -9.66
CA SER A 30 13.85 -6.22 -8.80
C SER A 30 12.38 -6.39 -8.46
N TYR A 31 11.71 -7.38 -9.01
CA TYR A 31 10.28 -7.63 -8.77
C TYR A 31 10.05 -9.06 -8.24
N PRO A 32 8.89 -9.36 -7.62
CA PRO A 32 7.74 -8.46 -7.52
C PRO A 32 7.99 -7.25 -6.66
N HIS A 33 7.34 -6.12 -7.02
CA HIS A 33 7.32 -4.95 -6.16
C HIS A 33 6.39 -5.18 -4.98
N LEU A 34 6.86 -4.78 -3.80
CA LEU A 34 6.11 -4.98 -2.56
C LEU A 34 5.52 -3.65 -2.10
N ILE A 35 4.22 -3.64 -1.90
CA ILE A 35 3.49 -2.53 -1.31
C ILE A 35 2.97 -2.98 0.05
N VAL A 36 3.33 -2.25 1.09
CA VAL A 36 2.79 -2.44 2.43
C VAL A 36 1.59 -1.52 2.59
N CYS A 37 0.46 -2.08 2.92
CA CYS A 37 -0.80 -1.34 3.07
C CYS A 37 -1.19 -1.28 4.54
N PRO A 38 -1.04 -0.11 5.20
CA PRO A 38 -1.53 0.06 6.57
C PRO A 38 -3.05 -0.16 6.59
N ASN A 39 -3.50 -1.12 7.38
CA ASN A 39 -4.89 -1.55 7.42
C ASN A 39 -5.40 -1.57 8.87
N LYS A 40 -6.71 -1.43 9.04
CA LYS A 40 -7.35 -1.32 10.35
C LYS A 40 -6.72 -0.26 11.24
N ILE A 41 -6.39 0.86 10.65
CA ILE A 41 -5.76 1.97 11.36
C ILE A 41 -6.81 2.68 12.21
N PRO A 42 -6.58 2.87 13.52
CA PRO A 42 -7.52 3.59 14.37
C PRO A 42 -7.80 4.99 13.85
N PHE A 43 -9.05 5.43 13.98
CA PHE A 43 -9.43 6.77 13.59
C PHE A 43 -8.60 7.81 14.37
N GLY A 44 -8.04 8.78 13.66
CA GLY A 44 -7.18 9.79 14.29
C GLY A 44 -5.71 9.41 14.44
N GLN A 45 -5.34 8.17 14.16
CA GLN A 45 -3.94 7.76 14.15
C GLN A 45 -3.21 8.42 12.99
N LYS A 46 -2.19 9.21 13.29
CA LYS A 46 -1.39 9.95 12.30
C LYS A 46 0.10 9.59 12.37
N ASP A 47 0.53 8.92 13.43
CA ASP A 47 1.92 8.55 13.61
C ASP A 47 2.20 7.15 13.07
N PHE A 48 2.94 7.12 11.96
CA PHE A 48 3.40 5.91 11.30
C PHE A 48 4.92 5.70 11.44
N SER A 49 5.55 6.43 12.35
CA SER A 49 7.01 6.44 12.49
C SER A 49 7.60 5.06 12.80
N LEU A 50 6.92 4.26 13.61
CA LEU A 50 7.37 2.90 13.93
C LEU A 50 7.41 2.01 12.68
N MET A 51 6.37 2.05 11.88
CA MET A 51 6.29 1.30 10.62
C MET A 51 7.37 1.78 9.64
N ALA A 52 7.50 3.10 9.46
CA ALA A 52 8.51 3.69 8.59
C ALA A 52 9.92 3.31 9.03
N GLU A 53 10.21 3.36 10.33
CA GLU A 53 11.51 2.98 10.89
C GLU A 53 11.85 1.51 10.65
N ARG A 54 10.89 0.61 10.83
CA ARG A 54 11.10 -0.82 10.59
C ARG A 54 11.31 -1.18 9.13
N LEU A 55 10.66 -0.44 8.23
CA LEU A 55 10.65 -0.76 6.80
C LEU A 55 11.65 0.05 5.98
N LYS A 56 12.33 1.03 6.58
CA LYS A 56 13.21 1.97 5.85
C LYS A 56 14.35 1.31 5.07
N ASN A 57 14.83 0.16 5.52
CA ASN A 57 15.95 -0.55 4.89
C ASN A 57 15.51 -1.62 3.89
N HIS A 58 14.22 -1.71 3.63
CA HIS A 58 13.63 -2.67 2.70
C HIS A 58 13.14 -1.98 1.44
N ASP A 59 13.23 -2.69 0.32
CA ASP A 59 12.70 -2.23 -0.96
C ASP A 59 11.19 -2.45 -1.02
N VAL A 60 10.47 -1.60 -0.30
CA VAL A 60 9.00 -1.61 -0.23
C VAL A 60 8.45 -0.19 -0.34
N VAL A 61 7.23 -0.09 -0.82
CA VAL A 61 6.46 1.15 -0.86
C VAL A 61 5.35 1.06 0.19
N ILE A 62 5.18 2.11 0.98
CA ILE A 62 4.08 2.20 1.94
C ILE A 62 2.92 2.94 1.28
N GLY A 63 1.80 2.25 1.14
CA GLY A 63 0.58 2.82 0.57
C GLY A 63 -0.22 3.66 1.56
N PRO A 64 -1.27 4.34 1.09
CA PRO A 64 -2.16 5.11 1.95
C PRO A 64 -2.86 4.21 2.98
N PRO A 65 -3.10 4.70 4.20
CA PRO A 65 -3.74 3.91 5.23
C PRO A 65 -5.23 3.70 4.97
N LEU A 66 -5.71 2.52 5.34
CA LEU A 66 -7.13 2.18 5.42
C LEU A 66 -7.56 2.14 6.89
N ARG A 67 -8.45 3.03 7.27
CA ARG A 67 -8.89 3.16 8.66
C ARG A 67 -9.87 2.06 9.06
N ASP A 68 -9.90 1.74 10.34
CA ASP A 68 -10.90 0.83 10.93
C ASP A 68 -12.22 1.59 11.15
N LEU A 69 -13.07 1.55 10.15
CA LEU A 69 -14.34 2.25 10.14
C LEU A 69 -15.53 1.29 10.28
N ALA A 70 -16.50 1.69 11.06
CA ALA A 70 -17.72 0.89 11.30
C ALA A 70 -18.47 0.58 9.99
N SER A 71 -18.52 1.53 9.07
CA SER A 71 -19.16 1.35 7.76
C SER A 71 -18.53 0.22 6.94
N VAL A 72 -17.21 0.08 6.99
CA VAL A 72 -16.48 -0.99 6.31
C VAL A 72 -16.80 -2.33 6.95
N ARG A 73 -16.81 -2.40 8.28
CA ARG A 73 -17.19 -3.64 9.01
C ARG A 73 -18.61 -4.06 8.70
N HIS A 74 -19.54 -3.12 8.65
CA HIS A 74 -20.94 -3.40 8.31
C HIS A 74 -21.10 -3.91 6.89
N PHE A 75 -20.35 -3.36 5.94
CA PHE A 75 -20.36 -3.83 4.57
C PHE A 75 -19.94 -5.30 4.46
N TYR A 76 -18.84 -5.67 5.10
CA TYR A 76 -18.35 -7.05 5.09
C TYR A 76 -19.27 -8.03 5.83
N ASN A 77 -20.06 -7.55 6.78
CA ASN A 77 -21.02 -8.37 7.50
C ASN A 77 -22.37 -8.51 6.78
N GLY A 78 -22.44 -8.15 5.50
CA GLY A 78 -23.64 -8.28 4.69
C GLY A 78 -24.72 -7.22 4.98
N LYS A 79 -24.42 -6.23 5.79
CA LYS A 79 -25.28 -5.07 6.03
C LYS A 79 -24.90 -3.94 5.07
N ALA A 80 -24.91 -4.25 3.77
CA ALA A 80 -24.60 -3.29 2.74
C ALA A 80 -25.64 -2.17 2.74
N GLU A 81 -25.38 -1.17 3.55
CA GLU A 81 -26.06 0.10 3.40
C GLU A 81 -25.54 0.81 2.17
N ASN A 82 -26.36 1.73 1.66
CA ASN A 82 -26.01 2.54 0.51
C ASN A 82 -24.62 3.19 0.73
N TRP A 83 -23.64 2.71 -0.01
CA TRP A 83 -22.25 3.16 0.08
C TRP A 83 -22.09 4.67 -0.19
N GLU A 84 -23.04 5.24 -0.92
CA GLU A 84 -23.04 6.65 -1.30
C GLU A 84 -23.55 7.59 -0.21
N LYS A 85 -24.05 7.07 0.91
CA LYS A 85 -24.51 7.92 2.01
C LYS A 85 -23.36 8.75 2.57
N LYS A 86 -23.69 9.99 2.98
CA LYS A 86 -22.74 10.91 3.62
C LYS A 86 -22.03 10.32 4.84
N THR A 87 -22.66 9.40 5.54
CA THR A 87 -22.10 8.68 6.69
C THR A 87 -20.90 7.80 6.32
N ASN A 88 -20.73 7.48 5.05
CA ASN A 88 -19.64 6.63 4.54
C ASN A 88 -18.51 7.43 3.89
N THR A 89 -18.50 8.76 4.02
CA THR A 89 -17.52 9.64 3.36
C THR A 89 -16.08 9.27 3.68
N ASN A 90 -15.78 8.91 4.94
CA ASN A 90 -14.42 8.52 5.34
C ASN A 90 -13.98 7.23 4.65
N ALA A 91 -14.86 6.24 4.57
CA ALA A 91 -14.56 5.00 3.88
C ALA A 91 -14.35 5.23 2.38
N GLN A 92 -15.22 6.03 1.75
CA GLN A 92 -15.08 6.40 0.35
C GLN A 92 -13.75 7.10 0.08
N THR A 93 -13.35 8.04 0.96
CA THR A 93 -12.08 8.75 0.85
C THR A 93 -10.91 7.79 0.92
N ASP A 94 -10.89 6.88 1.90
CA ASP A 94 -9.80 5.91 2.07
C ASP A 94 -9.67 5.01 0.84
N PHE A 95 -10.77 4.46 0.35
CA PHE A 95 -10.75 3.58 -0.81
C PHE A 95 -10.39 4.31 -2.11
N LYS A 96 -10.82 5.55 -2.28
CA LYS A 96 -10.41 6.37 -3.43
C LYS A 96 -8.91 6.67 -3.40
N GLN A 97 -8.38 7.03 -2.26
CA GLN A 97 -6.94 7.28 -2.11
C GLN A 97 -6.12 6.02 -2.38
N PHE A 98 -6.55 4.90 -1.83
CA PHE A 98 -5.89 3.62 -2.05
C PHE A 98 -5.96 3.18 -3.51
N GLY A 99 -7.13 3.25 -4.13
CA GLY A 99 -7.32 2.92 -5.55
C GLY A 99 -6.48 3.80 -6.47
N SER A 100 -6.47 5.11 -6.23
CA SER A 100 -5.64 6.05 -7.00
C SER A 100 -4.14 5.77 -6.85
N PHE A 101 -3.70 5.40 -5.66
CA PHE A 101 -2.31 5.01 -5.41
C PHE A 101 -1.93 3.77 -6.23
N ILE A 102 -2.74 2.71 -6.17
CA ILE A 102 -2.48 1.48 -6.92
C ILE A 102 -2.47 1.75 -8.43
N GLU A 103 -3.43 2.50 -8.92
CA GLU A 103 -3.52 2.86 -10.34
C GLU A 103 -2.28 3.61 -10.81
N LYS A 104 -1.85 4.63 -10.09
CA LYS A 104 -0.63 5.39 -10.40
C LYS A 104 0.61 4.52 -10.35
N PHE A 105 0.72 3.67 -9.34
CA PHE A 105 1.86 2.78 -9.19
C PHE A 105 1.98 1.82 -10.37
N VAL A 106 0.88 1.17 -10.76
CA VAL A 106 0.85 0.25 -11.91
C VAL A 106 1.12 1.01 -13.21
N LEU A 107 0.56 2.20 -13.39
CA LEU A 107 0.77 3.02 -14.58
C LEU A 107 2.25 3.41 -14.74
N TYR A 108 2.91 3.83 -13.67
CA TYR A 108 4.34 4.16 -13.74
C TYR A 108 5.21 2.94 -14.03
N GLU A 109 4.87 1.79 -13.48
CA GLU A 109 5.52 0.53 -13.81
C GLU A 109 5.45 0.23 -15.31
N GLU A 110 4.30 0.39 -15.92
CA GLU A 110 4.11 0.18 -17.36
C GLU A 110 4.89 1.22 -18.17
N LEU A 111 4.88 2.49 -17.76
CA LEU A 111 5.66 3.54 -18.41
C LEU A 111 7.16 3.26 -18.33
N ASP A 112 7.67 2.83 -17.18
CA ASP A 112 9.08 2.47 -17.01
C ASP A 112 9.48 1.35 -17.97
N LYS A 113 8.64 0.34 -18.17
CA LYS A 113 8.89 -0.72 -19.14
C LYS A 113 8.97 -0.20 -20.57
N ILE A 114 8.09 0.74 -20.93
CA ILE A 114 8.06 1.35 -22.26
C ILE A 114 9.33 2.20 -22.46
N TYR A 115 9.67 3.06 -21.51
CA TYR A 115 10.83 3.93 -21.59
C TYR A 115 12.14 3.15 -21.60
N SER A 116 12.26 2.08 -20.83
CA SER A 116 13.46 1.22 -20.83
C SER A 116 13.71 0.56 -22.19
N LYS A 117 12.65 0.24 -22.93
CA LYS A 117 12.76 -0.37 -24.27
C LYS A 117 13.13 0.63 -25.37
N ASN A 118 12.80 1.90 -25.19
CA ASN A 118 12.89 2.91 -26.23
C ASN A 118 14.01 3.94 -26.01
N ASP A 119 14.89 3.73 -25.02
CA ASP A 119 15.96 4.66 -24.64
C ASP A 119 15.50 6.12 -24.45
N VAL A 120 14.26 6.30 -24.03
CA VAL A 120 13.69 7.62 -23.79
C VAL A 120 14.20 8.18 -22.46
N PRO A 121 14.66 9.45 -22.39
CA PRO A 121 15.11 10.06 -21.14
C PRO A 121 14.05 10.00 -20.05
N ARG A 122 14.41 9.49 -18.88
CA ARG A 122 13.50 9.38 -17.72
C ARG A 122 13.33 10.72 -17.00
N ASN A 123 12.84 11.73 -17.72
CA ASN A 123 12.57 13.05 -17.15
C ASN A 123 11.19 13.15 -16.48
N VAL A 124 10.43 12.07 -16.50
CA VAL A 124 9.12 12.01 -15.85
C VAL A 124 9.31 11.58 -14.41
N VAL A 125 9.18 12.54 -13.50
CA VAL A 125 9.19 12.24 -12.07
C VAL A 125 7.84 11.64 -11.68
N PRO A 126 7.80 10.43 -11.06
CA PRO A 126 6.55 9.88 -10.56
C PRO A 126 5.91 10.83 -9.57
N ILE A 127 4.63 11.14 -9.78
CA ILE A 127 3.82 11.90 -8.82
C ILE A 127 3.39 10.91 -7.74
N ARG A 128 4.06 10.97 -6.63
CA ARG A 128 3.69 10.19 -5.44
C ARG A 128 2.91 11.04 -4.47
#